data_584b7869cf997efae8d13adc70a114c6
#
_entry.id   584b7869cf997efae8d13adc70a114c6
#
_cell.length_a   1.000
_cell.length_b   1.000
_cell.length_c   1.000
_cell.angle_alpha   90.00
_cell.angle_beta   90.00
_cell.angle_gamma   90.00
#
_symmetry.space_group_name_H-M   'P 1'
#
loop_
_entity.id
_entity.type
_entity.pdbx_description
1 polymer ?
#
loop_
_entity_poly.entity_id
_entity_poly.type
_entity_poly.pdbx_seq_one_letter_code
_entity_poly.pdbx_strand_id
1 'polypeptide(L)'
;MLRDTLGRIKTSSLPDDDTKEFQCEKCKDTEWVIDEKSNTAMPCDCREVKHYNKMLEQSGISDIFLQKTFRNFKVKFQRTKKARDTAVKYVQEFEQIKGTQNNSIAFLGQVGSGKTHLSIAVPNELMRRGIGVRYMQYRDDIMKIKQAAGDDLNYARQINQYKSASVLMIDDLFKGAVNGNRVNDADIRAMFEIINYRYLKCAPMIISSEYYTDQLLEFDEGVGSRIIERCKGHIVELEGPDLNYRLN
;
A
#
# COMPACT_ATOMS: atom_id res chain seq x y z
N MET A 1 5.03 13.82 -75.66
CA MET A 1 5.04 15.09 -74.94
C MET A 1 4.35 14.81 -73.62
N LEU A 2 5.17 14.55 -72.62
CA LEU A 2 4.76 14.40 -71.20
C LEU A 2 5.06 15.73 -70.50
N ARG A 3 4.07 16.38 -69.98
CA ARG A 3 4.24 17.45 -68.98
C ARG A 3 2.99 17.67 -68.18
N ASP A 4 3.22 17.67 -66.86
CA ASP A 4 2.50 18.38 -65.80
C ASP A 4 1.14 17.90 -65.32
N THR A 5 1.17 17.09 -64.25
CA THR A 5 0.22 17.21 -63.17
C THR A 5 0.88 16.82 -61.84
N LEU A 6 1.70 17.68 -61.27
CA LEU A 6 2.08 17.65 -59.86
C LEU A 6 1.02 18.43 -59.08
N GLY A 7 0.05 17.70 -58.55
CA GLY A 7 -0.90 18.25 -57.62
C GLY A 7 -0.24 18.64 -56.32
N ARG A 8 -0.36 19.91 -55.91
CA ARG A 8 0.08 20.48 -54.65
C ARG A 8 -0.57 19.69 -53.50
N ILE A 9 0.27 18.99 -52.72
CA ILE A 9 -0.10 18.48 -51.42
C ILE A 9 -0.24 19.72 -50.50
N LYS A 10 -1.47 20.02 -50.10
CA LYS A 10 -1.73 20.97 -49.03
C LYS A 10 -1.23 20.31 -47.74
N THR A 11 -0.18 20.87 -47.16
CA THR A 11 0.19 20.63 -45.76
C THR A 11 -0.94 21.19 -44.90
N SER A 12 -1.81 20.32 -44.39
CA SER A 12 -2.71 20.66 -43.30
C SER A 12 -1.83 20.84 -42.06
N SER A 13 -1.78 22.06 -41.55
CA SER A 13 -1.26 22.37 -40.23
C SER A 13 -1.98 21.50 -39.21
N LEU A 14 -1.24 20.67 -38.49
CA LEU A 14 -1.72 19.99 -37.30
C LEU A 14 -2.14 21.09 -36.30
N PRO A 15 -3.27 20.93 -35.61
CA PRO A 15 -3.64 21.85 -34.56
C PRO A 15 -2.61 21.79 -33.42
N ASP A 16 -2.14 22.95 -33.00
CA ASP A 16 -1.34 23.13 -31.80
C ASP A 16 -2.14 22.60 -30.60
N ASP A 17 -1.69 21.47 -30.02
CA ASP A 17 -2.29 20.77 -28.88
C ASP A 17 -1.68 21.29 -27.56
N ASP A 18 -1.77 22.62 -27.35
CA ASP A 18 -1.13 23.32 -26.24
C ASP A 18 -1.97 23.36 -24.93
N THR A 19 -2.98 22.48 -24.78
CA THR A 19 -3.85 22.46 -23.57
C THR A 19 -3.99 21.09 -22.92
N LYS A 20 -3.03 20.17 -23.09
CA LYS A 20 -3.05 18.93 -22.31
C LYS A 20 -2.52 19.20 -20.92
N GLU A 21 -3.42 19.28 -19.92
CA GLU A 21 -3.04 19.15 -18.52
C GLU A 21 -2.53 17.70 -18.28
N PHE A 22 -1.26 17.57 -17.97
CA PHE A 22 -0.67 16.28 -17.60
C PHE A 22 -1.04 15.92 -16.16
N GLN A 23 -1.44 14.69 -15.92
CA GLN A 23 -1.64 14.17 -14.56
C GLN A 23 -0.31 14.06 -13.79
N CYS A 24 0.79 13.83 -14.49
CA CYS A 24 2.13 13.78 -13.92
C CYS A 24 3.07 14.70 -14.68
N GLU A 25 3.39 15.84 -14.10
CA GLU A 25 4.32 16.82 -14.67
C GLU A 25 5.73 16.26 -14.89
N LYS A 26 6.16 15.29 -14.06
CA LYS A 26 7.50 14.72 -14.09
C LYS A 26 7.75 13.90 -15.35
N CYS A 27 6.79 13.11 -15.78
CA CYS A 27 6.93 12.22 -16.95
C CYS A 27 5.95 12.56 -18.08
N LYS A 28 5.12 13.59 -17.95
CA LYS A 28 4.08 13.97 -18.93
C LYS A 28 3.24 12.76 -19.36
N ASP A 29 2.84 11.96 -18.38
CA ASP A 29 2.00 10.75 -18.49
C ASP A 29 2.61 9.56 -19.26
N THR A 30 3.88 9.63 -19.65
CA THR A 30 4.59 8.52 -20.30
C THR A 30 4.97 7.39 -19.36
N GLU A 31 4.89 7.61 -18.04
CA GLU A 31 5.33 6.68 -16.96
C GLU A 31 6.84 6.41 -16.94
N TRP A 32 7.61 7.11 -17.74
CA TRP A 32 9.07 7.00 -17.83
C TRP A 32 9.74 8.37 -17.70
N VAL A 33 10.88 8.41 -17.05
CA VAL A 33 11.73 9.60 -16.91
C VAL A 33 13.10 9.27 -17.49
N ILE A 34 13.64 10.15 -18.31
CA ILE A 34 14.98 10.00 -18.86
C ILE A 34 15.95 10.66 -17.87
N ASP A 35 16.92 9.91 -17.40
CA ASP A 35 18.07 10.47 -16.69
C ASP A 35 19.03 11.07 -17.73
N GLU A 36 19.13 12.40 -17.75
CA GLU A 36 19.94 13.14 -18.71
C GLU A 36 21.45 12.83 -18.62
N LYS A 37 21.92 12.37 -17.44
CA LYS A 37 23.35 12.06 -17.24
C LYS A 37 23.73 10.70 -17.80
N SER A 38 22.88 9.70 -17.61
CA SER A 38 23.12 8.32 -18.05
C SER A 38 22.44 7.98 -19.37
N ASN A 39 21.57 8.86 -19.88
CA ASN A 39 20.69 8.64 -21.04
C ASN A 39 19.90 7.33 -20.95
N THR A 40 19.47 6.98 -19.73
CA THR A 40 18.67 5.78 -19.45
C THR A 40 17.26 6.15 -19.06
N ALA A 41 16.27 5.37 -19.54
CA ALA A 41 14.89 5.51 -19.13
C ALA A 41 14.65 4.77 -17.80
N MET A 42 14.11 5.47 -16.81
CA MET A 42 13.72 4.92 -15.52
C MET A 42 12.20 5.03 -15.32
N PRO A 43 11.56 4.05 -14.64
CA PRO A 43 10.15 4.15 -14.32
C PRO A 43 9.87 5.39 -13.46
N CYS A 44 8.83 6.16 -13.81
CA CYS A 44 8.36 7.26 -12.99
C CYS A 44 7.61 6.75 -11.75
N ASP A 45 7.75 7.43 -10.61
CA ASP A 45 7.05 7.09 -9.37
C ASP A 45 5.51 7.10 -9.54
N CYS A 46 4.98 7.89 -10.49
CA CYS A 46 3.55 7.93 -10.80
C CYS A 46 2.99 6.58 -11.29
N ARG A 47 3.82 5.69 -11.82
CA ARG A 47 3.42 4.36 -12.28
C ARG A 47 2.85 3.50 -11.14
N GLU A 48 3.51 3.52 -9.98
CA GLU A 48 3.01 2.80 -8.80
C GLU A 48 1.72 3.43 -8.26
N VAL A 49 1.64 4.76 -8.27
CA VAL A 49 0.43 5.51 -7.88
C VAL A 49 -0.76 5.16 -8.79
N LYS A 50 -0.56 5.19 -10.12
CA LYS A 50 -1.60 4.80 -11.09
C LYS A 50 -2.03 3.35 -10.90
N HIS A 51 -1.08 2.45 -10.64
CA HIS A 51 -1.39 1.06 -10.37
C HIS A 51 -2.22 0.87 -9.09
N TYR A 52 -1.86 1.58 -8.02
CA TYR A 52 -2.64 1.57 -6.78
C TYR A 52 -4.08 2.07 -7.01
N ASN A 53 -4.24 3.22 -7.67
CA ASN A 53 -5.57 3.75 -7.99
C ASN A 53 -6.41 2.76 -8.81
N LYS A 54 -5.81 2.15 -9.83
CA LYS A 54 -6.48 1.12 -10.64
C LYS A 54 -6.91 -0.10 -9.80
N MET A 55 -6.10 -0.53 -8.85
CA MET A 55 -6.47 -1.62 -7.94
C MET A 55 -7.64 -1.23 -7.04
N LEU A 56 -7.63 -0.02 -6.49
CA LEU A 56 -8.74 0.50 -5.69
C LEU A 56 -10.02 0.58 -6.52
N GLU A 57 -9.95 1.12 -7.74
CA GLU A 57 -11.08 1.19 -8.68
C GLU A 57 -11.66 -0.20 -8.98
N GLN A 58 -10.80 -1.20 -9.28
CA GLN A 58 -11.23 -2.57 -9.56
C GLN A 58 -11.87 -3.27 -8.36
N SER A 59 -11.51 -2.89 -7.14
CA SER A 59 -12.12 -3.42 -5.92
C SER A 59 -13.49 -2.81 -5.60
N GLY A 60 -13.87 -1.74 -6.27
CA GLY A 60 -15.06 -0.94 -5.97
C GLY A 60 -14.98 -0.15 -4.66
N ILE A 61 -13.78 -0.08 -4.06
CA ILE A 61 -13.56 0.57 -2.75
C ILE A 61 -12.85 1.93 -2.93
N SER A 62 -12.42 2.27 -4.14
CA SER A 62 -11.55 3.41 -4.44
C SER A 62 -12.00 4.73 -3.82
N ASP A 63 -13.26 5.12 -4.00
CA ASP A 63 -13.75 6.42 -3.50
C ASP A 63 -13.74 6.50 -1.97
N ILE A 64 -14.10 5.40 -1.30
CA ILE A 64 -14.08 5.34 0.18
C ILE A 64 -12.65 5.39 0.69
N PHE A 65 -11.71 4.73 0.00
CA PHE A 65 -10.31 4.71 0.39
C PHE A 65 -9.62 6.06 0.12
N LEU A 66 -9.85 6.68 -1.04
CA LEU A 66 -9.25 7.97 -1.38
C LEU A 66 -9.75 9.10 -0.46
N GLN A 67 -10.96 9.00 0.07
CA GLN A 67 -11.51 9.97 1.00
C GLN A 67 -10.92 9.86 2.41
N LYS A 68 -10.27 8.76 2.79
CA LYS A 68 -9.69 8.60 4.12
C LYS A 68 -8.38 9.36 4.24
N THR A 69 -8.43 10.44 5.00
CA THR A 69 -7.29 11.34 5.23
C THR A 69 -7.12 11.61 6.72
N PHE A 70 -5.95 12.09 7.14
CA PHE A 70 -5.74 12.53 8.52
C PHE A 70 -6.64 13.70 8.90
N ARG A 71 -7.05 14.53 7.93
CA ARG A 71 -7.90 15.70 8.15
C ARG A 71 -9.33 15.30 8.56
N ASN A 72 -9.89 14.28 7.89
CA ASN A 72 -11.27 13.85 8.16
C ASN A 72 -11.37 12.69 9.16
N PHE A 73 -10.24 12.29 9.77
CA PHE A 73 -10.26 11.34 10.88
C PHE A 73 -10.86 11.99 12.12
N LYS A 74 -11.97 11.43 12.62
CA LYS A 74 -12.65 11.96 13.79
C LYS A 74 -11.91 11.58 15.07
N VAL A 75 -11.33 12.56 15.75
CA VAL A 75 -10.70 12.40 17.06
C VAL A 75 -11.76 12.58 18.14
N LYS A 76 -12.19 11.49 18.77
CA LYS A 76 -13.16 11.53 19.89
C LYS A 76 -12.48 11.41 21.25
N PHE A 77 -11.34 10.73 21.33
CA PHE A 77 -10.67 10.38 22.58
C PHE A 77 -9.16 10.63 22.48
N GLN A 78 -8.49 10.74 23.63
CA GLN A 78 -7.04 10.90 23.70
C GLN A 78 -6.29 9.76 23.00
N ARG A 79 -6.81 8.52 23.06
CA ARG A 79 -6.23 7.35 22.37
C ARG A 79 -6.30 7.50 20.86
N THR A 80 -7.42 7.95 20.31
CA THR A 80 -7.56 8.18 18.87
C THR A 80 -6.76 9.39 18.39
N LYS A 81 -6.55 10.39 19.26
CA LYS A 81 -5.62 11.50 19.01
C LYS A 81 -4.19 10.97 18.90
N LYS A 82 -3.73 10.18 19.88
CA LYS A 82 -2.40 9.56 19.87
C LYS A 82 -2.20 8.68 18.63
N ALA A 83 -3.22 7.90 18.25
CA ALA A 83 -3.19 7.06 17.04
C ALA A 83 -2.96 7.90 15.77
N ARG A 84 -3.73 8.98 15.59
CA ARG A 84 -3.56 9.89 14.46
C ARG A 84 -2.20 10.57 14.48
N ASP A 85 -1.78 11.08 15.63
CA ASP A 85 -0.51 11.80 15.77
C ASP A 85 0.68 10.87 15.48
N THR A 86 0.62 9.59 15.91
CA THR A 86 1.62 8.58 15.55
C THR A 86 1.65 8.33 14.03
N ALA A 87 0.49 8.21 13.39
CA ALA A 87 0.39 8.02 11.95
C ALA A 87 0.93 9.22 11.15
N VAL A 88 0.63 10.44 11.58
CA VAL A 88 1.15 11.67 10.97
C VAL A 88 2.66 11.74 11.13
N LYS A 89 3.17 11.49 12.34
CA LYS A 89 4.61 11.46 12.63
C LYS A 89 5.33 10.44 11.74
N TYR A 90 4.81 9.21 11.63
CA TYR A 90 5.37 8.18 10.76
C TYR A 90 5.54 8.67 9.31
N VAL A 91 4.50 9.30 8.75
CA VAL A 91 4.56 9.82 7.38
C VAL A 91 5.55 10.99 7.26
N GLN A 92 5.65 11.87 8.28
CA GLN A 92 6.60 12.98 8.27
C GLN A 92 8.05 12.49 8.30
N GLU A 93 8.34 11.45 9.06
CA GLU A 93 9.66 10.87 9.25
C GLU A 93 10.01 9.79 8.22
N PHE A 94 9.06 9.40 7.34
CA PHE A 94 9.17 8.23 6.47
C PHE A 94 10.46 8.21 5.63
N GLU A 95 10.82 9.31 4.99
CA GLU A 95 12.04 9.40 4.17
C GLU A 95 13.32 9.12 4.98
N GLN A 96 13.32 9.48 6.26
CA GLN A 96 14.46 9.27 7.16
C GLN A 96 14.52 7.83 7.68
N ILE A 97 13.36 7.20 7.87
CA ILE A 97 13.28 5.87 8.50
C ILE A 97 13.12 4.72 7.50
N LYS A 98 12.72 4.97 6.25
CA LYS A 98 12.37 3.92 5.27
C LYS A 98 13.44 2.85 5.07
N GLY A 99 14.72 3.16 5.26
CA GLY A 99 15.84 2.23 5.16
C GLY A 99 16.30 1.62 6.50
N THR A 100 15.66 1.98 7.61
CA THR A 100 16.02 1.49 8.96
C THR A 100 15.27 0.20 9.31
N GLN A 101 15.63 -0.41 10.45
CA GLN A 101 14.91 -1.57 10.96
C GLN A 101 13.50 -1.23 11.48
N ASN A 102 13.25 -0.01 11.97
CA ASN A 102 11.98 0.40 12.58
C ASN A 102 11.18 1.30 11.63
N ASN A 103 10.93 0.85 10.40
CA ASN A 103 10.38 1.65 9.32
C ASN A 103 8.92 1.32 8.97
N SER A 104 8.27 0.52 9.77
CA SER A 104 6.90 0.06 9.54
C SER A 104 5.95 0.61 10.60
N ILE A 105 4.64 0.56 10.32
CA ILE A 105 3.60 1.00 11.25
C ILE A 105 2.49 -0.06 11.32
N ALA A 106 1.95 -0.29 12.53
CA ALA A 106 0.85 -1.21 12.76
C ALA A 106 -0.31 -0.54 13.51
N PHE A 107 -1.53 -0.80 13.04
CA PHE A 107 -2.79 -0.40 13.66
C PHE A 107 -3.53 -1.67 14.09
N LEU A 108 -3.56 -1.94 15.38
CA LEU A 108 -4.01 -3.19 15.97
C LEU A 108 -5.21 -3.00 16.87
N GLY A 109 -6.00 -4.05 17.09
CA GLY A 109 -7.03 -4.12 18.12
C GLY A 109 -8.46 -3.97 17.62
N GLN A 110 -9.35 -3.44 18.45
CA GLN A 110 -10.82 -3.52 18.37
C GLN A 110 -11.42 -3.11 17.02
N VAL A 111 -12.43 -3.86 16.57
CA VAL A 111 -13.25 -3.55 15.40
C VAL A 111 -13.95 -2.20 15.55
N GLY A 112 -14.03 -1.43 14.47
CA GLY A 112 -14.72 -0.13 14.46
C GLY A 112 -13.95 1.02 15.13
N SER A 113 -12.73 0.80 15.63
CA SER A 113 -11.93 1.80 16.34
C SER A 113 -11.22 2.84 15.44
N GLY A 114 -11.40 2.76 14.12
CA GLY A 114 -10.79 3.70 13.17
C GLY A 114 -9.45 3.22 12.57
N LYS A 115 -8.99 1.99 12.85
CA LYS A 115 -7.76 1.41 12.28
C LYS A 115 -7.71 1.53 10.77
N THR A 116 -8.72 0.99 10.07
CA THR A 116 -8.81 1.04 8.61
C THR A 116 -8.78 2.47 8.07
N HIS A 117 -9.30 3.46 8.80
CA HIS A 117 -9.19 4.85 8.37
C HIS A 117 -7.73 5.33 8.39
N LEU A 118 -7.02 5.11 9.49
CA LEU A 118 -5.63 5.55 9.64
C LEU A 118 -4.68 4.72 8.76
N SER A 119 -4.88 3.38 8.69
CA SER A 119 -4.07 2.51 7.86
C SER A 119 -4.18 2.82 6.37
N ILE A 120 -5.26 3.46 5.94
CA ILE A 120 -5.46 3.96 4.57
C ILE A 120 -5.00 5.40 4.41
N ALA A 121 -5.15 6.25 5.43
CA ALA A 121 -4.68 7.63 5.37
C ALA A 121 -3.14 7.71 5.22
N VAL A 122 -2.40 6.76 5.81
CA VAL A 122 -0.94 6.66 5.67
C VAL A 122 -0.52 6.44 4.22
N PRO A 123 -0.94 5.37 3.52
CA PRO A 123 -0.56 5.16 2.12
C PRO A 123 -1.05 6.27 1.19
N ASN A 124 -2.25 6.83 1.43
CA ASN A 124 -2.74 7.96 0.64
C ASN A 124 -1.78 9.16 0.72
N GLU A 125 -1.26 9.46 1.91
CA GLU A 125 -0.31 10.55 2.07
C GLU A 125 1.08 10.21 1.52
N LEU A 126 1.54 8.96 1.65
CA LEU A 126 2.80 8.51 1.02
C LEU A 126 2.73 8.59 -0.51
N MET A 127 1.62 8.18 -1.11
CA MET A 127 1.42 8.26 -2.56
C MET A 127 1.37 9.71 -3.07
N ARG A 128 0.79 10.64 -2.31
CA ARG A 128 0.86 12.08 -2.63
C ARG A 128 2.28 12.62 -2.65
N ARG A 129 3.20 11.97 -1.94
CA ARG A 129 4.62 12.29 -1.95
C ARG A 129 5.41 11.50 -3.00
N GLY A 130 4.73 10.79 -3.90
CA GLY A 130 5.35 9.98 -4.96
C GLY A 130 5.91 8.64 -4.51
N ILE A 131 5.52 8.16 -3.33
CA ILE A 131 5.97 6.86 -2.80
C ILE A 131 4.92 5.81 -3.14
N GLY A 132 5.31 4.81 -3.94
CA GLY A 132 4.43 3.73 -4.35
C GLY A 132 4.07 2.79 -3.20
N VAL A 133 2.78 2.46 -3.09
CA VAL A 133 2.26 1.52 -2.11
C VAL A 133 1.52 0.39 -2.83
N ARG A 134 1.82 -0.85 -2.47
CA ARG A 134 1.04 -2.02 -2.86
C ARG A 134 0.05 -2.35 -1.76
N TYR A 135 -1.24 -2.36 -2.11
CA TYR A 135 -2.31 -2.80 -1.22
C TYR A 135 -2.49 -4.31 -1.30
N MET A 136 -2.55 -4.97 -0.16
CA MET A 136 -2.93 -6.36 0.03
C MET A 136 -4.18 -6.39 0.89
N GLN A 137 -5.32 -6.69 0.28
CA GLN A 137 -6.54 -7.04 1.01
C GLN A 137 -6.38 -8.49 1.47
N TYR A 138 -5.92 -8.67 2.71
CA TYR A 138 -5.46 -9.96 3.21
C TYR A 138 -6.39 -11.11 2.85
N ARG A 139 -7.69 -10.97 3.18
CA ARG A 139 -8.66 -12.06 3.03
C ARG A 139 -8.79 -12.56 1.59
N ASP A 140 -8.86 -11.66 0.63
CA ASP A 140 -9.08 -12.01 -0.77
C ASP A 140 -7.77 -12.44 -1.44
N ASP A 141 -6.67 -11.78 -1.11
CA ASP A 141 -5.39 -12.04 -1.74
C ASP A 141 -4.72 -13.31 -1.19
N ILE A 142 -4.91 -13.63 0.10
CA ILE A 142 -4.44 -14.90 0.65
C ILE A 142 -5.12 -16.11 0.01
N MET A 143 -6.40 -15.96 -0.38
CA MET A 143 -7.13 -17.01 -1.12
C MET A 143 -6.52 -17.24 -2.50
N LYS A 144 -6.16 -16.18 -3.23
CA LYS A 144 -5.49 -16.29 -4.55
C LYS A 144 -4.12 -16.96 -4.42
N ILE A 145 -3.35 -16.60 -3.38
CA ILE A 145 -2.04 -17.21 -3.09
C ILE A 145 -2.21 -18.72 -2.82
N LYS A 146 -3.17 -19.10 -1.99
CA LYS A 146 -3.44 -20.51 -1.67
C LYS A 146 -3.92 -21.30 -2.88
N GLN A 147 -4.77 -20.71 -3.73
CA GLN A 147 -5.23 -21.35 -4.98
C GLN A 147 -4.07 -21.57 -5.96
N ALA A 148 -3.04 -20.74 -5.92
CA ALA A 148 -1.85 -20.89 -6.75
C ALA A 148 -0.84 -21.91 -6.22
N ALA A 149 -1.02 -22.50 -5.03
CA ALA A 149 -0.03 -23.36 -4.37
C ALA A 149 0.35 -24.65 -5.15
N GLY A 150 -0.47 -25.06 -6.13
CA GLY A 150 -0.16 -26.19 -7.05
C GLY A 150 0.58 -25.80 -8.32
N ASP A 151 0.87 -24.51 -8.53
CA ASP A 151 1.56 -23.95 -9.70
C ASP A 151 2.68 -23.01 -9.22
N ASP A 152 3.91 -23.51 -9.21
CA ASP A 152 5.07 -22.79 -8.68
C ASP A 152 5.28 -21.41 -9.34
N LEU A 153 5.06 -21.30 -10.63
CA LEU A 153 5.23 -20.02 -11.36
C LEU A 153 4.15 -19.02 -10.98
N ASN A 154 2.92 -19.47 -10.88
CA ASN A 154 1.81 -18.62 -10.46
C ASN A 154 1.92 -18.23 -8.99
N TYR A 155 2.26 -19.18 -8.12
CA TYR A 155 2.52 -18.91 -6.70
C TYR A 155 3.62 -17.87 -6.52
N ALA A 156 4.77 -18.06 -7.17
CA ALA A 156 5.87 -17.11 -7.11
C ALA A 156 5.45 -15.71 -7.60
N ARG A 157 4.64 -15.64 -8.66
CA ARG A 157 4.11 -14.35 -9.17
C ARG A 157 3.22 -13.66 -8.13
N GLN A 158 2.30 -14.42 -7.50
CA GLN A 158 1.40 -13.89 -6.48
C GLN A 158 2.17 -13.38 -5.25
N ILE A 159 3.16 -14.11 -4.78
CA ILE A 159 3.98 -13.73 -3.63
C ILE A 159 4.91 -12.55 -3.96
N ASN A 160 5.59 -12.58 -5.10
CA ASN A 160 6.64 -11.61 -5.43
C ASN A 160 6.10 -10.18 -5.59
N GLN A 161 4.85 -9.99 -6.01
CA GLN A 161 4.25 -8.66 -6.07
C GLN A 161 4.20 -7.97 -4.69
N TYR A 162 4.05 -8.73 -3.60
CA TYR A 162 4.05 -8.20 -2.23
C TYR A 162 5.47 -8.09 -1.65
N LYS A 163 6.37 -8.99 -2.02
CA LYS A 163 7.78 -8.94 -1.61
C LYS A 163 8.48 -7.70 -2.18
N SER A 164 8.29 -7.43 -3.47
CA SER A 164 9.02 -6.39 -4.21
C SER A 164 8.43 -4.99 -4.13
N ALA A 165 7.26 -4.81 -3.52
CA ALA A 165 6.64 -3.49 -3.38
C ALA A 165 7.52 -2.52 -2.57
N SER A 166 7.58 -1.25 -2.96
CA SER A 166 8.30 -0.20 -2.22
C SER A 166 7.77 -0.11 -0.80
N VAL A 167 6.46 0.02 -0.64
CA VAL A 167 5.74 -0.11 0.63
C VAL A 167 4.62 -1.12 0.47
N LEU A 168 4.47 -2.02 1.41
CA LEU A 168 3.35 -2.98 1.44
C LEU A 168 2.34 -2.57 2.50
N MET A 169 1.09 -2.36 2.09
CA MET A 169 -0.03 -2.26 3.02
C MET A 169 -0.76 -3.59 3.10
N ILE A 170 -0.87 -4.15 4.30
CA ILE A 170 -1.65 -5.36 4.60
C ILE A 170 -2.86 -4.94 5.42
N ASP A 171 -4.04 -5.07 4.84
CA ASP A 171 -5.29 -4.71 5.50
C ASP A 171 -5.97 -5.93 6.09
N ASP A 172 -6.42 -5.80 7.35
CA ASP A 172 -7.12 -6.83 8.10
C ASP A 172 -6.35 -8.16 8.20
N LEU A 173 -5.04 -8.09 8.52
CA LEU A 173 -4.17 -9.26 8.67
C LEU A 173 -4.79 -10.31 9.59
N PHE A 174 -4.83 -11.57 9.14
CA PHE A 174 -5.41 -12.76 9.77
C PHE A 174 -6.93 -12.75 9.97
N LYS A 175 -7.64 -11.77 9.44
CA LYS A 175 -9.11 -11.73 9.55
C LYS A 175 -9.76 -12.92 8.87
N GLY A 176 -10.54 -13.67 9.67
CA GLY A 176 -11.25 -14.86 9.20
C GLY A 176 -10.36 -16.10 9.02
N ALA A 177 -9.07 -16.02 9.37
CA ALA A 177 -8.14 -17.15 9.34
C ALA A 177 -8.00 -17.85 10.70
N VAL A 178 -8.46 -17.21 11.77
CA VAL A 178 -8.31 -17.68 13.14
C VAL A 178 -9.43 -18.66 13.50
N ASN A 179 -9.05 -19.81 14.02
CA ASN A 179 -9.94 -20.81 14.60
C ASN A 179 -9.47 -21.11 16.03
N GLY A 180 -10.23 -20.67 17.02
CA GLY A 180 -9.74 -20.61 18.40
C GLY A 180 -8.55 -19.64 18.49
N ASN A 181 -7.42 -20.13 19.03
CA ASN A 181 -6.16 -19.38 19.16
C ASN A 181 -5.16 -19.69 18.05
N ARG A 182 -5.59 -20.25 16.92
CA ARG A 182 -4.68 -20.66 15.83
C ARG A 182 -5.10 -20.06 14.51
N VAL A 183 -4.12 -19.57 13.77
CA VAL A 183 -4.27 -19.19 12.35
C VAL A 183 -4.01 -20.43 11.49
N ASN A 184 -4.69 -20.52 10.35
CA ASN A 184 -4.47 -21.58 9.39
C ASN A 184 -3.00 -21.64 8.93
N ASP A 185 -2.39 -22.84 8.96
CA ASP A 185 -0.97 -23.04 8.64
C ASP A 185 -0.57 -22.55 7.23
N ALA A 186 -1.48 -22.67 6.25
CA ALA A 186 -1.21 -22.18 4.90
C ALA A 186 -1.14 -20.66 4.86
N ASP A 187 -1.95 -19.98 5.65
CA ASP A 187 -1.95 -18.53 5.80
C ASP A 187 -0.66 -18.06 6.51
N ILE A 188 -0.26 -18.74 7.58
CA ILE A 188 1.00 -18.49 8.29
C ILE A 188 2.18 -18.62 7.33
N ARG A 189 2.28 -19.74 6.59
CA ARG A 189 3.39 -19.97 5.65
C ARG A 189 3.50 -18.86 4.61
N ALA A 190 2.39 -18.49 3.97
CA ALA A 190 2.38 -17.45 2.96
C ALA A 190 2.74 -16.07 3.54
N MET A 191 2.17 -15.72 4.70
CA MET A 191 2.48 -14.45 5.35
C MET A 191 3.90 -14.41 5.92
N PHE A 192 4.40 -15.52 6.47
CA PHE A 192 5.79 -15.61 6.89
C PHE A 192 6.74 -15.36 5.71
N GLU A 193 6.47 -15.98 4.55
CA GLU A 193 7.31 -15.80 3.36
C GLU A 193 7.38 -14.34 2.91
N ILE A 194 6.25 -13.62 2.90
CA ILE A 194 6.19 -12.21 2.54
C ILE A 194 6.88 -11.34 3.61
N ILE A 195 6.48 -11.50 4.87
CA ILE A 195 6.94 -10.67 5.99
C ILE A 195 8.43 -10.88 6.25
N ASN A 196 8.90 -12.14 6.25
CA ASN A 196 10.32 -12.45 6.44
C ASN A 196 11.21 -11.85 5.34
N TYR A 197 10.78 -11.96 4.08
CA TYR A 197 11.51 -11.33 2.98
C TYR A 197 11.62 -9.81 3.18
N ARG A 198 10.51 -9.14 3.53
CA ARG A 198 10.49 -7.70 3.76
C ARG A 198 11.26 -7.31 5.00
N TYR A 199 11.21 -8.13 6.05
CA TYR A 199 12.03 -7.98 7.25
C TYR A 199 13.53 -7.96 6.91
N LEU A 200 14.01 -8.95 6.17
CA LEU A 200 15.44 -9.06 5.77
C LEU A 200 15.88 -7.94 4.83
N LYS A 201 14.97 -7.40 4.01
CA LYS A 201 15.26 -6.31 3.07
C LYS A 201 15.04 -4.92 3.66
N CYS A 202 14.69 -4.81 4.91
CA CYS A 202 14.26 -3.54 5.52
C CYS A 202 13.18 -2.82 4.69
N ALA A 203 12.26 -3.58 4.08
CA ALA A 203 11.19 -3.03 3.26
C ALA A 203 9.97 -2.62 4.12
N PRO A 204 9.49 -1.36 4.05
CA PRO A 204 8.44 -0.84 4.93
C PRO A 204 7.09 -1.55 4.76
N MET A 205 6.37 -1.74 5.88
CA MET A 205 5.03 -2.29 5.92
C MET A 205 4.07 -1.38 6.69
N ILE A 206 2.83 -1.33 6.21
CA ILE A 206 1.69 -0.72 6.93
C ILE A 206 0.72 -1.86 7.19
N ILE A 207 0.41 -2.11 8.45
CA ILE A 207 -0.38 -3.29 8.83
C ILE A 207 -1.60 -2.85 9.61
N SER A 208 -2.78 -3.36 9.25
CA SER A 208 -3.95 -3.32 10.10
C SER A 208 -4.37 -4.73 10.52
N SER A 209 -4.81 -4.91 11.76
CA SER A 209 -5.32 -6.17 12.27
C SER A 209 -6.34 -5.95 13.38
N GLU A 210 -7.29 -6.89 13.52
CA GLU A 210 -8.23 -6.93 14.65
C GLU A 210 -7.56 -7.53 15.90
N TYR A 211 -6.36 -8.10 15.76
CA TYR A 211 -5.60 -8.72 16.83
C TYR A 211 -4.55 -7.78 17.40
N TYR A 212 -4.21 -7.99 18.69
CA TYR A 212 -3.19 -7.24 19.43
C TYR A 212 -1.80 -7.87 19.26
N THR A 213 -0.77 -7.22 19.75
CA THR A 213 0.62 -7.69 19.64
C THR A 213 0.82 -9.05 20.29
N ASP A 214 0.24 -9.31 21.45
CA ASP A 214 0.29 -10.58 22.17
C ASP A 214 -0.35 -11.71 21.38
N GLN A 215 -1.51 -11.45 20.79
CA GLN A 215 -2.22 -12.41 19.94
C GLN A 215 -1.45 -12.73 18.65
N LEU A 216 -0.81 -11.73 18.03
CA LEU A 216 0.04 -11.95 16.85
C LEU A 216 1.24 -12.85 17.17
N LEU A 217 1.83 -12.72 18.37
CA LEU A 217 2.91 -13.60 18.85
C LEU A 217 2.39 -15.03 19.15
N GLU A 218 1.18 -15.15 19.73
CA GLU A 218 0.55 -16.42 20.03
C GLU A 218 0.19 -17.19 18.75
N PHE A 219 -0.24 -16.51 17.69
CA PHE A 219 -0.55 -17.14 16.41
C PHE A 219 0.67 -17.71 15.71
N ASP A 220 1.75 -16.96 15.68
CA ASP A 220 3.05 -17.38 15.17
C ASP A 220 4.14 -16.40 15.61
N GLU A 221 5.04 -16.88 16.46
CA GLU A 221 6.14 -16.06 17.00
C GLU A 221 7.05 -15.52 15.88
N GLY A 222 7.24 -16.30 14.81
CA GLY A 222 8.06 -15.91 13.67
C GLY A 222 7.50 -14.72 12.91
N VAL A 223 6.18 -14.68 12.68
CA VAL A 223 5.49 -13.57 12.04
C VAL A 223 5.32 -12.40 13.02
N GLY A 224 4.81 -12.66 14.22
CA GLY A 224 4.50 -11.65 15.22
C GLY A 224 5.71 -10.84 15.65
N SER A 225 6.83 -11.50 15.98
CA SER A 225 8.06 -10.81 16.41
C SER A 225 8.62 -9.89 15.33
N ARG A 226 8.62 -10.32 14.06
CA ARG A 226 9.09 -9.50 12.94
C ARG A 226 8.23 -8.26 12.71
N ILE A 227 6.91 -8.39 12.85
CA ILE A 227 5.99 -7.26 12.76
C ILE A 227 6.27 -6.28 13.88
N ILE A 228 6.36 -6.76 15.13
CA ILE A 228 6.56 -5.93 16.30
C ILE A 228 7.90 -5.18 16.22
N GLU A 229 8.97 -5.88 15.85
CA GLU A 229 10.29 -5.26 15.70
C GLU A 229 10.29 -4.20 14.60
N ARG A 230 9.73 -4.50 13.42
CA ARG A 230 9.66 -3.55 12.30
C ARG A 230 8.80 -2.32 12.59
N CYS A 231 7.77 -2.49 13.43
CA CYS A 231 6.85 -1.42 13.82
C CYS A 231 7.23 -0.74 15.14
N LYS A 232 8.39 -1.05 15.73
CA LYS A 232 8.82 -0.50 17.00
C LYS A 232 8.83 1.03 16.98
N GLY A 233 8.10 1.64 17.91
CA GLY A 233 7.88 3.10 17.95
C GLY A 233 6.66 3.59 17.17
N HIS A 234 6.06 2.74 16.33
CA HIS A 234 4.89 3.05 15.51
C HIS A 234 3.77 2.00 15.62
N ILE A 235 3.70 1.27 16.75
CA ILE A 235 2.57 0.39 17.05
C ILE A 235 1.47 1.23 17.69
N VAL A 236 0.27 1.13 17.10
CA VAL A 236 -0.94 1.76 17.58
C VAL A 236 -1.93 0.69 17.95
N GLU A 237 -2.18 0.49 19.24
CA GLU A 237 -3.22 -0.40 19.73
C GLU A 237 -4.44 0.41 20.15
N LEU A 238 -5.60 0.04 19.61
CA LEU A 238 -6.88 0.71 19.84
C LEU A 238 -7.84 -0.24 20.55
N GLU A 239 -8.01 -0.02 21.85
CA GLU A 239 -8.89 -0.76 22.73
C GLU A 239 -9.73 0.18 23.57
N GLY A 240 -10.99 -0.19 23.83
CA GLY A 240 -11.86 0.51 24.78
C GLY A 240 -13.34 0.43 24.41
N PRO A 241 -14.25 0.45 25.41
CA PRO A 241 -15.67 0.24 25.23
C PRO A 241 -16.32 1.26 24.29
N ASP A 242 -15.80 2.49 24.25
CA ASP A 242 -16.40 3.61 23.49
C ASP A 242 -15.77 3.80 22.10
N LEU A 243 -14.79 2.97 21.71
CA LEU A 243 -14.05 3.16 20.46
C LEU A 243 -14.74 2.67 19.18
N ASN A 244 -15.91 2.04 19.29
CA ASN A 244 -16.60 1.58 18.09
C ASN A 244 -17.37 2.73 17.41
N TYR A 245 -16.74 3.38 16.43
CA TYR A 245 -17.32 4.46 15.64
C TYR A 245 -18.53 4.05 14.77
N ARG A 246 -18.82 2.76 14.63
CA ARG A 246 -19.97 2.27 13.89
C ARG A 246 -21.25 2.23 14.74
N LEU A 247 -21.09 2.20 16.07
CA LEU A 247 -22.19 2.10 17.05
C LEU A 247 -22.44 3.42 17.78
N ASN A 248 -21.54 4.41 17.66
CA ASN A 248 -21.58 5.69 18.37
C ASN A 248 -21.62 6.89 17.43
#